data_0d8c28472031fb733f0152acc72fb24a
#
_entry.id   0d8c28472031fb733f0152acc72fb24a
#
_cell.length_a   1.000
_cell.length_b   1.000
_cell.length_c   1.000
_cell.angle_alpha   90.00
_cell.angle_beta   90.00
_cell.angle_gamma   90.00
#
_symmetry.space_group_name_H-M   'P 1'
#
loop_
_entity.id
_entity.type
_entity.pdbx_description
1 polymer ?
#
loop_
_entity_poly.entity_id
_entity_poly.type
_entity_poly.pdbx_seq_one_letter_code
_entity_poly.pdbx_strand_id
1 'polypeptide(L)'
;MTASPLTRLAGKAGLAATLALLLLSTAPLLAQDKDPLIAKINGTEIHQSDLAVAEEEAGQIPPMSPEAKQDYLVQFMADMILVSKAADDKKLGDTPEFKRKVAFARNKLLMEAMLTSVGKAALTDAEMHKVYDDALKQMGEEKEVHARHILFRAAPGDDKASKEAEDKVKAVIVRLNKGEDFAKLASELTEDPSGKANGGDLGFFSKEQMVPEFSDTAFGMEPGKISGPIKTQFGWHVIKVEEKRTKPQPKFEEVKPQIEQYVTRKAQAEMVTKLRAEAKIEKFYKTEAPADPAAPAAPEKK
;
A
#
# COMPACT_ATOMS: atom_id res chain seq x y z
N MET A 1 -25.25 67.07 -53.22
CA MET A 1 -24.39 67.75 -54.19
C MET A 1 -23.25 66.84 -54.51
N THR A 2 -23.39 66.23 -55.63
CA THR A 2 -22.47 66.15 -56.80
C THR A 2 -21.32 65.14 -56.52
N ALA A 3 -21.33 64.01 -57.10
CA ALA A 3 -21.14 63.60 -58.53
C ALA A 3 -19.75 62.97 -58.72
N SER A 4 -19.79 61.69 -59.17
CA SER A 4 -18.69 60.97 -59.87
C SER A 4 -18.06 61.75 -60.99
N PRO A 5 -16.97 61.33 -61.70
CA PRO A 5 -16.95 60.02 -62.41
C PRO A 5 -15.56 59.36 -62.63
N LEU A 6 -15.62 58.04 -62.95
CA LEU A 6 -14.92 57.26 -63.99
C LEU A 6 -13.52 57.70 -64.51
N THR A 7 -12.58 56.75 -64.54
CA THR A 7 -12.00 56.31 -65.83
C THR A 7 -11.30 54.96 -65.74
N ARG A 8 -11.57 54.13 -66.74
CA ARG A 8 -10.95 52.84 -67.10
C ARG A 8 -9.47 53.05 -67.51
N LEU A 9 -8.66 52.01 -67.24
CA LEU A 9 -7.76 51.47 -68.28
C LEU A 9 -7.44 50.02 -68.07
N ALA A 10 -7.52 49.33 -69.22
CA ALA A 10 -7.25 47.88 -69.31
C ALA A 10 -5.75 47.62 -69.52
N GLY A 11 -5.26 46.44 -69.07
CA GLY A 11 -3.90 45.99 -69.33
C GLY A 11 -3.74 44.48 -69.06
N LYS A 12 -3.76 43.74 -70.07
CA LYS A 12 -3.48 42.39 -70.46
C LYS A 12 -2.58 41.55 -69.59
N ALA A 13 -3.05 40.32 -69.31
CA ALA A 13 -2.42 39.02 -69.56
C ALA A 13 -1.15 38.64 -68.76
N GLY A 14 -1.30 37.54 -68.01
CA GLY A 14 -0.20 36.73 -67.46
C GLY A 14 -0.77 35.51 -66.82
N LEU A 15 -0.96 34.45 -67.60
CA LEU A 15 -1.34 33.13 -67.13
C LEU A 15 -0.14 32.53 -66.40
N ALA A 16 -0.23 32.33 -65.07
CA ALA A 16 0.67 31.48 -64.33
C ALA A 16 -0.19 30.48 -63.51
N ALA A 17 -0.30 29.28 -64.08
CA ALA A 17 -0.90 28.15 -63.38
C ALA A 17 0.01 27.69 -62.25
N THR A 18 -0.29 28.07 -61.02
CA THR A 18 0.29 27.48 -59.84
C THR A 18 -0.52 26.23 -59.47
N LEU A 19 0.06 25.08 -59.78
CA LEU A 19 -0.38 23.76 -59.36
C LEU A 19 -0.24 23.68 -57.84
N ALA A 20 -1.31 23.89 -57.10
CA ALA A 20 -1.37 23.63 -55.67
C ALA A 20 -1.39 22.13 -55.48
N LEU A 21 -0.22 21.55 -55.14
CA LEU A 21 -0.08 20.16 -54.71
C LEU A 21 -0.75 20.04 -53.33
N LEU A 22 -2.00 19.60 -53.30
CA LEU A 22 -2.65 19.11 -52.07
C LEU A 22 -1.91 17.89 -51.61
N LEU A 23 -0.96 18.05 -50.71
CA LEU A 23 -0.44 16.98 -49.86
C LEU A 23 -1.60 16.53 -48.95
N LEU A 24 -2.37 15.55 -49.40
CA LEU A 24 -3.17 14.71 -48.48
C LEU A 24 -2.19 14.02 -47.52
N SER A 25 -1.99 14.62 -46.37
CA SER A 25 -1.43 13.92 -45.22
C SER A 25 -2.42 12.83 -44.83
N THR A 26 -2.20 11.62 -45.34
CA THR A 26 -2.81 10.42 -44.79
C THR A 26 -2.20 10.25 -43.39
N ALA A 27 -2.83 10.85 -42.36
CA ALA A 27 -2.61 10.40 -40.98
C ALA A 27 -2.86 8.88 -40.98
N PRO A 28 -1.97 8.07 -40.41
CA PRO A 28 -2.29 6.68 -40.20
C PRO A 28 -3.54 6.66 -39.32
N LEU A 29 -4.64 6.17 -39.88
CA LEU A 29 -5.78 5.72 -39.08
C LEU A 29 -5.18 4.72 -38.11
N LEU A 30 -5.06 5.12 -36.84
CA LEU A 30 -4.75 4.16 -35.77
C LEU A 30 -5.79 3.06 -35.95
N ALA A 31 -5.34 1.90 -36.44
CA ALA A 31 -6.16 0.72 -36.50
C ALA A 31 -6.65 0.51 -35.08
N GLN A 32 -7.92 0.75 -34.84
CA GLN A 32 -8.60 0.24 -33.66
C GLN A 32 -8.23 -1.23 -33.64
N ASP A 33 -7.53 -1.70 -32.62
CA ASP A 33 -7.24 -3.12 -32.43
C ASP A 33 -8.58 -3.85 -32.54
N LYS A 34 -8.79 -4.46 -33.71
CA LYS A 34 -9.99 -5.25 -33.91
C LYS A 34 -9.84 -6.44 -33.00
N ASP A 35 -10.74 -6.57 -32.05
CA ASP A 35 -10.88 -7.75 -31.21
C ASP A 35 -11.04 -8.97 -32.14
N PRO A 36 -10.00 -9.82 -32.31
CA PRO A 36 -10.01 -10.84 -33.34
C PRO A 36 -11.04 -11.91 -33.03
N LEU A 37 -11.77 -12.34 -34.06
CA LEU A 37 -12.66 -13.48 -33.98
C LEU A 37 -11.82 -14.77 -33.86
N ILE A 38 -12.04 -15.53 -32.81
CA ILE A 38 -11.29 -16.75 -32.49
C ILE A 38 -12.07 -18.02 -32.86
N ALA A 39 -13.37 -18.03 -32.54
CA ALA A 39 -14.21 -19.22 -32.79
C ALA A 39 -15.67 -18.83 -33.05
N LYS A 40 -16.46 -19.77 -33.59
CA LYS A 40 -17.93 -19.69 -33.65
C LYS A 40 -18.55 -20.98 -33.11
N ILE A 41 -19.49 -20.83 -32.19
CA ILE A 41 -20.18 -21.93 -31.52
C ILE A 41 -21.68 -21.77 -31.78
N ASN A 42 -22.24 -22.60 -32.65
CA ASN A 42 -23.65 -22.48 -33.10
C ASN A 42 -24.04 -21.07 -33.57
N GLY A 43 -23.10 -20.36 -34.23
CA GLY A 43 -23.29 -18.99 -34.69
C GLY A 43 -22.94 -17.89 -33.69
N THR A 44 -22.74 -18.22 -32.44
CA THR A 44 -22.19 -17.27 -31.45
C THR A 44 -20.70 -17.04 -31.71
N GLU A 45 -20.32 -15.81 -31.94
CA GLU A 45 -18.93 -15.41 -32.14
C GLU A 45 -18.20 -15.31 -30.80
N ILE A 46 -16.97 -15.84 -30.76
CA ILE A 46 -16.06 -15.78 -29.64
C ILE A 46 -14.84 -14.98 -30.07
N HIS A 47 -14.60 -13.87 -29.41
CA HIS A 47 -13.50 -12.96 -29.67
C HIS A 47 -12.36 -13.15 -28.65
N GLN A 48 -11.20 -12.54 -28.91
CA GLN A 48 -10.06 -12.60 -27.99
C GLN A 48 -10.40 -12.00 -26.63
N SER A 49 -11.20 -10.96 -26.58
CA SER A 49 -11.68 -10.36 -25.33
C SER A 49 -12.54 -11.31 -24.49
N ASP A 50 -13.34 -12.17 -25.16
CA ASP A 50 -14.15 -13.18 -24.47
C ASP A 50 -13.28 -14.24 -23.80
N LEU A 51 -12.17 -14.64 -24.48
CA LEU A 51 -11.20 -15.56 -23.87
C LEU A 51 -10.50 -14.96 -22.67
N ALA A 52 -10.23 -13.65 -22.67
CA ALA A 52 -9.65 -12.98 -21.51
C ALA A 52 -10.60 -13.02 -20.30
N VAL A 53 -11.90 -12.80 -20.53
CA VAL A 53 -12.92 -12.96 -19.46
C VAL A 53 -13.02 -14.41 -19.00
N ALA A 54 -13.01 -15.36 -19.95
CA ALA A 54 -13.06 -16.78 -19.62
C ALA A 54 -11.84 -17.22 -18.79
N GLU A 55 -10.66 -16.67 -19.06
CA GLU A 55 -9.44 -16.95 -18.29
C GLU A 55 -9.54 -16.44 -16.85
N GLU A 56 -10.09 -15.24 -16.64
CA GLU A 56 -10.33 -14.70 -15.28
C GLU A 56 -11.30 -15.58 -14.48
N GLU A 57 -12.35 -16.10 -15.13
CA GLU A 57 -13.43 -16.85 -14.48
C GLU A 57 -13.15 -18.36 -14.37
N ALA A 58 -12.25 -18.93 -15.19
CA ALA A 58 -11.94 -20.35 -15.20
C ALA A 58 -11.16 -20.85 -13.98
N GLY A 59 -10.70 -19.94 -13.11
CA GLY A 59 -9.93 -20.29 -11.92
C GLY A 59 -8.51 -20.75 -12.24
N GLN A 60 -8.01 -21.79 -11.56
CA GLN A 60 -6.64 -22.28 -11.78
C GLN A 60 -6.56 -23.12 -13.06
N ILE A 61 -5.96 -22.54 -14.10
CA ILE A 61 -5.64 -23.26 -15.34
C ILE A 61 -4.27 -23.94 -15.16
N PRO A 62 -4.12 -25.25 -15.45
CA PRO A 62 -2.84 -25.93 -15.40
C PRO A 62 -1.80 -25.27 -16.32
N PRO A 63 -0.50 -25.32 -16.02
CA PRO A 63 0.54 -24.83 -16.91
C PRO A 63 0.50 -25.56 -18.28
N MET A 64 0.39 -24.79 -19.36
CA MET A 64 0.33 -25.31 -20.74
C MET A 64 0.88 -24.28 -21.73
N SER A 65 1.09 -24.67 -22.98
CA SER A 65 1.50 -23.73 -24.03
C SER A 65 0.40 -22.70 -24.31
N PRO A 66 0.72 -21.51 -24.85
CA PRO A 66 -0.28 -20.51 -25.23
C PRO A 66 -1.37 -21.06 -26.16
N GLU A 67 -1.01 -21.88 -27.11
CA GLU A 67 -1.96 -22.50 -28.08
C GLU A 67 -2.89 -23.48 -27.37
N ALA A 68 -2.35 -24.34 -26.51
CA ALA A 68 -3.14 -25.28 -25.71
C ALA A 68 -4.10 -24.55 -24.75
N LYS A 69 -3.66 -23.43 -24.18
CA LYS A 69 -4.49 -22.57 -23.30
C LYS A 69 -5.64 -21.95 -24.09
N GLN A 70 -5.36 -21.44 -25.29
CA GLN A 70 -6.41 -20.90 -26.17
C GLN A 70 -7.45 -21.96 -26.51
N ASP A 71 -7.02 -23.16 -26.91
CA ASP A 71 -7.93 -24.26 -27.22
C ASP A 71 -8.75 -24.69 -26.00
N TYR A 72 -8.12 -24.81 -24.83
CA TYR A 72 -8.80 -25.09 -23.56
C TYR A 72 -9.90 -24.06 -23.26
N LEU A 73 -9.60 -22.76 -23.39
CA LEU A 73 -10.57 -21.70 -23.13
C LEU A 73 -11.72 -21.71 -24.16
N VAL A 74 -11.44 -21.98 -25.42
CA VAL A 74 -12.48 -22.14 -26.45
C VAL A 74 -13.40 -23.33 -26.12
N GLN A 75 -12.86 -24.48 -25.70
CA GLN A 75 -13.65 -25.62 -25.25
C GLN A 75 -14.50 -25.29 -24.02
N PHE A 76 -13.89 -24.64 -23.02
CA PHE A 76 -14.61 -24.19 -21.81
C PHE A 76 -15.81 -23.31 -22.18
N MET A 77 -15.61 -22.32 -23.06
CA MET A 77 -16.69 -21.44 -23.52
C MET A 77 -17.72 -22.19 -24.35
N ALA A 78 -17.29 -23.16 -25.19
CA ALA A 78 -18.21 -23.99 -25.97
C ALA A 78 -19.14 -24.77 -25.03
N ASP A 79 -18.60 -25.44 -24.02
CA ASP A 79 -19.40 -26.21 -23.08
C ASP A 79 -20.39 -25.30 -22.32
N MET A 80 -19.94 -24.11 -21.88
CA MET A 80 -20.79 -23.14 -21.22
C MET A 80 -21.95 -22.68 -22.12
N ILE A 81 -21.67 -22.32 -23.36
CA ILE A 81 -22.69 -21.88 -24.35
C ILE A 81 -23.70 -22.98 -24.66
N LEU A 82 -23.21 -24.20 -24.90
CA LEU A 82 -24.06 -25.33 -25.23
C LEU A 82 -24.97 -25.73 -24.06
N VAL A 83 -24.41 -25.80 -22.86
CA VAL A 83 -25.17 -26.15 -21.64
C VAL A 83 -26.16 -25.05 -21.27
N SER A 84 -25.77 -23.78 -21.38
CA SER A 84 -26.67 -22.65 -21.10
C SER A 84 -27.87 -22.65 -22.08
N LYS A 85 -27.60 -22.92 -23.39
CA LYS A 85 -28.68 -23.04 -24.36
C LYS A 85 -29.66 -24.16 -24.01
N ALA A 86 -29.14 -25.33 -23.65
CA ALA A 86 -29.98 -26.46 -23.24
C ALA A 86 -30.81 -26.14 -21.96
N ALA A 87 -30.27 -25.32 -21.07
CA ALA A 87 -30.97 -24.83 -19.88
C ALA A 87 -32.08 -23.82 -20.23
N ASP A 88 -31.82 -22.93 -21.18
CA ASP A 88 -32.83 -21.97 -21.69
C ASP A 88 -34.00 -22.71 -22.39
N ASP A 89 -33.70 -23.74 -23.21
CA ASP A 89 -34.73 -24.56 -23.83
C ASP A 89 -35.64 -25.23 -22.78
N LYS A 90 -35.10 -25.51 -21.57
CA LYS A 90 -35.83 -26.02 -20.40
C LYS A 90 -36.44 -24.91 -19.52
N LYS A 91 -36.29 -23.64 -19.90
CA LYS A 91 -36.76 -22.47 -19.14
C LYS A 91 -36.22 -22.37 -17.74
N LEU A 92 -35.03 -22.87 -17.45
CA LEU A 92 -34.42 -22.81 -16.12
C LEU A 92 -34.06 -21.36 -15.73
N GLY A 93 -33.82 -20.50 -16.74
CA GLY A 93 -33.61 -19.05 -16.56
C GLY A 93 -34.85 -18.24 -16.17
N ASP A 94 -36.05 -18.80 -16.34
CA ASP A 94 -37.30 -18.09 -16.11
C ASP A 94 -37.72 -18.02 -14.63
N THR A 95 -37.10 -18.82 -13.76
CA THR A 95 -37.44 -18.88 -12.34
C THR A 95 -37.16 -17.57 -11.63
N PRO A 96 -38.03 -17.16 -10.67
CA PRO A 96 -37.77 -15.96 -9.88
C PRO A 96 -36.45 -16.02 -9.11
N GLU A 97 -36.02 -17.21 -8.71
CA GLU A 97 -34.74 -17.42 -8.02
C GLU A 97 -33.56 -17.10 -8.93
N PHE A 98 -33.56 -17.65 -10.16
CA PHE A 98 -32.50 -17.41 -11.14
C PHE A 98 -32.41 -15.91 -11.48
N LYS A 99 -33.54 -15.26 -11.75
CA LYS A 99 -33.59 -13.82 -12.03
C LYS A 99 -33.01 -12.98 -10.89
N ARG A 100 -33.28 -13.35 -9.62
CA ARG A 100 -32.65 -12.68 -8.47
C ARG A 100 -31.13 -12.89 -8.43
N LYS A 101 -30.64 -14.10 -8.71
CA LYS A 101 -29.19 -14.39 -8.77
C LYS A 101 -28.49 -13.58 -9.86
N VAL A 102 -29.07 -13.49 -11.05
CA VAL A 102 -28.54 -12.68 -12.15
C VAL A 102 -28.52 -11.19 -11.78
N ALA A 103 -29.60 -10.67 -11.22
CA ALA A 103 -29.66 -9.27 -10.76
C ALA A 103 -28.61 -8.96 -9.70
N PHE A 104 -28.39 -9.88 -8.75
CA PHE A 104 -27.36 -9.74 -7.73
C PHE A 104 -25.95 -9.77 -8.35
N ALA A 105 -25.66 -10.73 -9.23
CA ALA A 105 -24.38 -10.83 -9.92
C ALA A 105 -24.06 -9.56 -10.74
N ARG A 106 -25.06 -9.05 -11.49
CA ARG A 106 -24.94 -7.79 -12.22
C ARG A 106 -24.61 -6.62 -11.30
N ASN A 107 -25.31 -6.49 -10.18
CA ASN A 107 -25.07 -5.41 -9.23
C ASN A 107 -23.67 -5.50 -8.58
N LYS A 108 -23.18 -6.72 -8.30
CA LYS A 108 -21.82 -6.96 -7.81
C LYS A 108 -20.78 -6.48 -8.82
N LEU A 109 -20.89 -6.89 -10.07
CA LEU A 109 -19.98 -6.49 -11.14
C LEU A 109 -19.97 -4.97 -11.36
N LEU A 110 -21.15 -4.32 -11.34
CA LEU A 110 -21.25 -2.87 -11.45
C LEU A 110 -20.61 -2.16 -10.26
N MET A 111 -20.77 -2.69 -9.05
CA MET A 111 -20.11 -2.16 -7.85
C MET A 111 -18.57 -2.27 -7.99
N GLU A 112 -18.06 -3.41 -8.36
CA GLU A 112 -16.62 -3.66 -8.57
C GLU A 112 -16.03 -2.74 -9.64
N ALA A 113 -16.70 -2.62 -10.78
CA ALA A 113 -16.30 -1.72 -11.86
C ALA A 113 -16.26 -0.25 -11.41
N MET A 114 -17.29 0.19 -10.67
CA MET A 114 -17.35 1.56 -10.14
C MET A 114 -16.25 1.82 -9.11
N LEU A 115 -16.04 0.91 -8.15
CA LEU A 115 -14.99 1.04 -7.14
C LEU A 115 -13.60 1.07 -7.77
N THR A 116 -13.36 0.23 -8.78
CA THR A 116 -12.11 0.23 -9.54
C THR A 116 -11.89 1.55 -10.27
N SER A 117 -12.93 2.06 -10.94
CA SER A 117 -12.87 3.34 -11.65
C SER A 117 -12.55 4.51 -10.72
N VAL A 118 -13.24 4.59 -9.57
CA VAL A 118 -13.03 5.63 -8.55
C VAL A 118 -11.64 5.54 -7.95
N GLY A 119 -11.17 4.33 -7.64
CA GLY A 119 -9.83 4.11 -7.12
C GLY A 119 -8.75 4.58 -8.10
N LYS A 120 -8.86 4.21 -9.38
CA LYS A 120 -7.94 4.67 -10.43
C LYS A 120 -7.95 6.17 -10.62
N ALA A 121 -9.13 6.80 -10.63
CA ALA A 121 -9.27 8.24 -10.79
C ALA A 121 -8.66 9.04 -9.62
N ALA A 122 -8.63 8.47 -8.42
CA ALA A 122 -8.04 9.10 -7.25
C ALA A 122 -6.50 9.04 -7.23
N LEU A 123 -5.88 8.11 -7.95
CA LEU A 123 -4.42 7.93 -8.00
C LEU A 123 -3.75 9.01 -8.85
N THR A 124 -3.84 10.26 -8.42
CA THR A 124 -3.11 11.38 -9.01
C THR A 124 -1.84 11.65 -8.22
N ASP A 125 -0.78 12.12 -8.90
CA ASP A 125 0.47 12.51 -8.24
C ASP A 125 0.22 13.55 -7.13
N ALA A 126 -0.68 14.48 -7.36
CA ALA A 126 -1.02 15.52 -6.41
C ALA A 126 -1.65 14.96 -5.12
N GLU A 127 -2.61 14.02 -5.23
CA GLU A 127 -3.24 13.42 -4.04
C GLU A 127 -2.26 12.49 -3.31
N MET A 128 -1.44 11.74 -4.05
CA MET A 128 -0.44 10.86 -3.45
C MET A 128 0.62 11.65 -2.67
N HIS A 129 1.16 12.73 -3.25
CA HIS A 129 2.10 13.61 -2.54
C HIS A 129 1.45 14.31 -1.36
N LYS A 130 0.19 14.75 -1.50
CA LYS A 130 -0.55 15.33 -0.37
C LYS A 130 -0.66 14.36 0.81
N VAL A 131 -1.00 13.10 0.55
CA VAL A 131 -1.08 12.05 1.60
C VAL A 131 0.29 11.84 2.24
N TYR A 132 1.35 11.77 1.43
CA TYR A 132 2.71 11.65 1.92
C TYR A 132 3.12 12.81 2.83
N ASP A 133 2.93 14.05 2.36
CA ASP A 133 3.27 15.26 3.12
C ASP A 133 2.48 15.37 4.43
N ASP A 134 1.19 15.01 4.39
CA ASP A 134 0.34 15.02 5.58
C ASP A 134 0.78 13.92 6.58
N ALA A 135 1.19 12.75 6.11
CA ALA A 135 1.76 11.70 6.95
C ALA A 135 3.08 12.14 7.60
N LEU A 136 3.97 12.78 6.84
CA LEU A 136 5.24 13.30 7.38
C LEU A 136 5.01 14.37 8.46
N LYS A 137 4.04 15.26 8.28
CA LYS A 137 3.67 16.24 9.29
C LYS A 137 3.15 15.60 10.58
N GLN A 138 2.39 14.50 10.46
CA GLN A 138 1.87 13.78 11.63
C GLN A 138 2.94 12.96 12.35
N MET A 139 3.92 12.41 11.63
CA MET A 139 5.04 11.68 12.23
C MET A 139 5.92 12.58 13.10
N GLY A 140 6.01 13.86 12.78
CA GLY A 140 6.87 14.80 13.50
C GLY A 140 8.36 14.46 13.37
N GLU A 141 9.17 15.07 14.24
CA GLU A 141 10.61 14.78 14.34
C GLU A 141 10.85 13.72 15.42
N GLU A 142 10.83 12.45 15.03
CA GLU A 142 11.24 11.37 15.91
C GLU A 142 12.78 11.40 16.07
N LYS A 143 13.27 11.37 17.31
CA LYS A 143 14.71 11.29 17.59
C LYS A 143 15.14 9.85 17.78
N GLU A 144 16.32 9.53 17.29
CA GLU A 144 16.99 8.26 17.48
C GLU A 144 18.34 8.45 18.16
N VAL A 145 18.72 7.49 18.99
CA VAL A 145 20.01 7.41 19.64
C VAL A 145 20.72 6.15 19.17
N HIS A 146 21.97 6.29 18.74
CA HIS A 146 22.89 5.17 18.55
C HIS A 146 23.72 5.03 19.81
N ALA A 147 23.67 3.85 20.41
CA ALA A 147 24.42 3.59 21.64
C ALA A 147 25.01 2.19 21.68
N ARG A 148 26.02 2.02 22.53
CA ARG A 148 26.52 0.74 22.99
C ARG A 148 26.15 0.51 24.43
N HIS A 149 25.99 -0.75 24.83
CA HIS A 149 25.80 -1.10 26.22
C HIS A 149 26.61 -2.31 26.67
N ILE A 150 26.83 -2.40 27.98
CA ILE A 150 27.30 -3.59 28.67
C ILE A 150 26.27 -3.96 29.73
N LEU A 151 25.79 -5.18 29.73
CA LEU A 151 24.80 -5.70 30.67
C LEU A 151 25.44 -6.76 31.57
N PHE A 152 25.19 -6.63 32.88
CA PHE A 152 25.31 -7.73 33.84
C PHE A 152 23.94 -8.10 34.36
N ARG A 153 23.56 -9.34 34.15
CA ARG A 153 22.20 -9.81 34.42
C ARG A 153 21.97 -9.96 35.94
N ALA A 154 20.77 -9.60 36.37
CA ALA A 154 20.27 -9.88 37.70
C ALA A 154 18.76 -10.12 37.61
N ALA A 155 18.29 -11.22 38.15
CA ALA A 155 16.86 -11.49 38.18
C ALA A 155 16.14 -10.51 39.12
N PRO A 156 14.94 -10.07 38.79
CA PRO A 156 14.13 -9.26 39.67
C PRO A 156 13.90 -9.98 41.01
N GLY A 157 14.15 -9.29 42.12
CA GLY A 157 14.00 -9.83 43.47
C GLY A 157 15.22 -10.61 44.03
N ASP A 158 16.27 -10.77 43.24
CA ASP A 158 17.55 -11.31 43.74
C ASP A 158 18.48 -10.14 44.10
N ASP A 159 18.41 -9.69 45.35
CA ASP A 159 19.20 -8.59 45.84
C ASP A 159 20.70 -8.86 45.83
N LYS A 160 21.11 -10.11 46.03
CA LYS A 160 22.51 -10.52 45.99
C LYS A 160 23.08 -10.42 44.57
N ALA A 161 22.42 -11.05 43.59
CA ALA A 161 22.81 -10.95 42.20
C ALA A 161 22.77 -9.51 41.68
N SER A 162 21.77 -8.74 42.10
CA SER A 162 21.68 -7.32 41.78
C SER A 162 22.87 -6.53 42.28
N LYS A 163 23.29 -6.74 43.52
CA LYS A 163 24.46 -6.06 44.10
C LYS A 163 25.76 -6.46 43.40
N GLU A 164 25.96 -7.74 43.11
CA GLU A 164 27.10 -8.21 42.33
C GLU A 164 27.16 -7.61 40.92
N ALA A 165 26.03 -7.53 40.24
CA ALA A 165 25.92 -6.93 38.90
C ALA A 165 26.23 -5.42 38.94
N GLU A 166 25.71 -4.70 39.95
CA GLU A 166 26.03 -3.28 40.14
C GLU A 166 27.52 -3.05 40.37
N ASP A 167 28.17 -3.86 41.19
CA ASP A 167 29.60 -3.73 41.48
C ASP A 167 30.46 -4.04 40.22
N LYS A 168 30.05 -5.02 39.40
CA LYS A 168 30.67 -5.30 38.09
C LYS A 168 30.55 -4.09 37.16
N VAL A 169 29.34 -3.47 37.04
CA VAL A 169 29.16 -2.26 36.22
C VAL A 169 30.05 -1.11 36.68
N LYS A 170 30.10 -0.88 38.01
CA LYS A 170 31.00 0.16 38.59
C LYS A 170 32.46 -0.08 38.24
N ALA A 171 32.93 -1.33 38.32
CA ALA A 171 34.29 -1.69 37.95
C ALA A 171 34.56 -1.45 36.45
N VAL A 172 33.61 -1.75 35.56
CA VAL A 172 33.69 -1.48 34.13
C VAL A 172 33.76 0.04 33.88
N ILE A 173 32.94 0.83 34.54
CA ILE A 173 32.97 2.31 34.42
C ILE A 173 34.33 2.88 34.81
N VAL A 174 34.98 2.34 35.83
CA VAL A 174 36.34 2.75 36.22
C VAL A 174 37.35 2.44 35.11
N ARG A 175 37.25 1.30 34.47
CA ARG A 175 38.11 0.90 33.32
C ARG A 175 37.89 1.83 32.10
N LEU A 176 36.63 2.09 31.78
CA LEU A 176 36.24 3.02 30.72
C LEU A 176 36.76 4.45 30.95
N ASN A 177 36.67 4.94 32.16
CA ASN A 177 37.19 6.27 32.55
C ASN A 177 38.74 6.37 32.49
N LYS A 178 39.44 5.22 32.52
CA LYS A 178 40.88 5.13 32.27
C LYS A 178 41.24 5.07 30.78
N GLY A 179 40.26 5.09 29.90
CA GLY A 179 40.44 5.10 28.45
C GLY A 179 40.43 3.73 27.79
N GLU A 180 40.01 2.67 28.52
CA GLU A 180 39.82 1.37 27.86
C GLU A 180 38.68 1.43 26.81
N ASP A 181 38.82 0.66 25.72
CA ASP A 181 37.86 0.64 24.62
C ASP A 181 36.54 0.01 25.03
N PHE A 182 35.42 0.69 24.80
CA PHE A 182 34.08 0.25 25.19
C PHE A 182 33.67 -1.03 24.46
N ALA A 183 33.92 -1.11 23.14
CA ALA A 183 33.51 -2.26 22.35
C ALA A 183 34.26 -3.52 22.76
N LYS A 184 35.57 -3.36 23.08
CA LYS A 184 36.39 -4.46 23.58
C LYS A 184 35.87 -4.98 24.92
N LEU A 185 35.59 -4.06 25.86
CA LEU A 185 35.03 -4.43 27.17
C LEU A 185 33.65 -5.06 27.04
N ALA A 186 32.80 -4.56 26.12
CA ALA A 186 31.52 -5.16 25.87
C ALA A 186 31.63 -6.59 25.33
N SER A 187 32.52 -6.84 24.36
CA SER A 187 32.74 -8.19 23.82
C SER A 187 33.26 -9.17 24.87
N GLU A 188 34.08 -8.68 25.80
CA GLU A 188 34.67 -9.51 26.87
C GLU A 188 33.66 -9.80 28.00
N LEU A 189 32.93 -8.78 28.46
CA LEU A 189 32.28 -8.80 29.76
C LEU A 189 30.76 -8.81 29.74
N THR A 190 30.13 -8.36 28.64
CA THR A 190 28.66 -8.30 28.62
C THR A 190 28.02 -9.69 28.73
N GLU A 191 26.96 -9.75 29.50
CA GLU A 191 26.11 -10.93 29.63
C GLU A 191 24.91 -10.86 28.65
N ASP A 192 24.88 -9.84 27.77
CA ASP A 192 23.97 -9.80 26.61
C ASP A 192 24.58 -10.60 25.46
N PRO A 193 23.90 -11.71 25.01
CA PRO A 193 24.46 -12.54 23.95
C PRO A 193 24.62 -11.79 22.61
N SER A 194 23.73 -10.85 22.31
CA SER A 194 23.82 -10.03 21.09
C SER A 194 24.97 -9.05 21.17
N GLY A 195 25.22 -8.48 22.33
CA GLY A 195 26.27 -7.50 22.56
C GLY A 195 27.68 -8.05 22.48
N LYS A 196 27.90 -9.35 22.78
CA LYS A 196 29.22 -9.98 22.70
C LYS A 196 29.81 -9.96 21.27
N ALA A 197 28.99 -10.22 20.28
CA ALA A 197 29.42 -10.36 18.90
C ALA A 197 29.74 -9.01 18.24
N ASN A 198 29.10 -7.93 18.66
CA ASN A 198 29.17 -6.61 18.03
C ASN A 198 29.73 -5.49 18.93
N GLY A 199 30.37 -5.85 20.06
CA GLY A 199 30.93 -4.84 20.98
C GLY A 199 29.87 -4.01 21.68
N GLY A 200 28.73 -4.62 21.98
CA GLY A 200 27.61 -3.96 22.67
C GLY A 200 26.79 -3.01 21.83
N ASP A 201 26.99 -2.97 20.53
CA ASP A 201 26.31 -2.05 19.61
C ASP A 201 24.82 -2.39 19.48
N LEU A 202 23.97 -1.39 19.72
CA LEU A 202 22.50 -1.49 19.61
C LEU A 202 21.96 -0.87 18.32
N GLY A 203 22.83 -0.22 17.50
CA GLY A 203 22.39 0.59 16.38
C GLY A 203 21.58 1.81 16.83
N PHE A 204 20.86 2.41 15.89
CA PHE A 204 19.91 3.47 16.18
C PHE A 204 18.60 2.90 16.68
N PHE A 205 18.08 3.49 17.76
CA PHE A 205 16.78 3.13 18.33
C PHE A 205 16.01 4.38 18.75
N SER A 206 14.67 4.28 18.69
CA SER A 206 13.76 5.28 19.25
C SER A 206 13.51 5.03 20.73
N LYS A 207 12.94 6.03 21.39
CA LYS A 207 12.72 5.97 22.85
C LYS A 207 11.81 4.80 23.26
N GLU A 208 10.81 4.50 22.44
CA GLU A 208 9.80 3.48 22.68
C GLU A 208 10.29 2.04 22.47
N GLN A 209 11.44 1.87 21.82
CA GLN A 209 12.03 0.54 21.57
C GLN A 209 12.78 -0.03 22.74
N MET A 210 13.06 0.77 23.75
CA MET A 210 13.82 0.37 24.94
C MET A 210 12.98 0.57 26.21
N VAL A 211 13.35 -0.12 27.28
CA VAL A 211 12.73 0.09 28.60
C VAL A 211 12.99 1.51 29.10
N PRO A 212 12.03 2.13 29.83
CA PRO A 212 12.10 3.55 30.17
C PRO A 212 13.40 3.97 30.86
N GLU A 213 13.88 3.20 31.81
CA GLU A 213 15.09 3.51 32.60
C GLU A 213 16.34 3.61 31.69
N PHE A 214 16.39 2.76 30.67
CA PHE A 214 17.46 2.74 29.68
C PHE A 214 17.33 3.89 28.70
N SER A 215 16.14 4.04 28.09
CA SER A 215 15.90 5.05 27.06
C SER A 215 15.99 6.47 27.63
N ASP A 216 15.40 6.75 28.80
CA ASP A 216 15.48 8.07 29.44
C ASP A 216 16.93 8.47 29.69
N THR A 217 17.76 7.53 30.14
CA THR A 217 19.18 7.79 30.32
C THR A 217 19.90 8.06 28.98
N ALA A 218 19.73 7.17 27.99
CA ALA A 218 20.41 7.31 26.69
C ALA A 218 20.01 8.61 25.96
N PHE A 219 18.73 8.94 25.98
CA PHE A 219 18.22 10.19 25.37
C PHE A 219 18.60 11.44 26.13
N GLY A 220 18.84 11.36 27.45
CA GLY A 220 19.32 12.45 28.28
C GLY A 220 20.82 12.75 28.16
N MET A 221 21.62 11.81 27.66
CA MET A 221 23.10 11.94 27.60
C MET A 221 23.54 12.61 26.29
N GLU A 222 24.68 13.28 26.31
CA GLU A 222 25.35 13.80 25.11
C GLU A 222 26.15 12.70 24.40
N PRO A 223 26.32 12.77 23.06
CA PRO A 223 27.21 11.88 22.31
C PRO A 223 28.63 11.82 22.89
N GLY A 224 29.23 10.64 22.86
CA GLY A 224 30.55 10.35 23.41
C GLY A 224 30.56 10.14 24.93
N LYS A 225 29.45 10.35 25.63
CA LYS A 225 29.38 10.18 27.11
C LYS A 225 29.05 8.73 27.49
N ILE A 226 29.55 8.37 28.68
CA ILE A 226 29.31 7.07 29.33
C ILE A 226 28.43 7.33 30.54
N SER A 227 27.41 6.49 30.74
CA SER A 227 26.47 6.60 31.84
C SER A 227 27.09 6.16 33.18
N GLY A 228 26.41 6.50 34.29
CA GLY A 228 26.50 5.76 35.53
C GLY A 228 25.86 4.37 35.42
N PRO A 229 25.83 3.59 36.53
CA PRO A 229 25.09 2.32 36.56
C PRO A 229 23.58 2.54 36.40
N ILE A 230 22.94 1.79 35.50
CA ILE A 230 21.51 1.90 35.22
C ILE A 230 20.85 0.55 35.54
N LYS A 231 19.88 0.56 36.45
CA LYS A 231 19.11 -0.64 36.80
C LYS A 231 17.88 -0.75 35.92
N THR A 232 17.67 -1.93 35.34
CA THR A 232 16.44 -2.30 34.60
C THR A 232 15.93 -3.67 35.10
N GLN A 233 14.82 -4.13 34.57
CA GLN A 233 14.33 -5.49 34.84
C GLN A 233 15.28 -6.61 34.38
N PHE A 234 16.23 -6.34 33.51
CA PHE A 234 17.21 -7.31 32.98
C PHE A 234 18.48 -7.37 33.82
N GLY A 235 18.73 -6.41 34.66
CA GLY A 235 19.94 -6.27 35.44
C GLY A 235 20.50 -4.86 35.41
N TRP A 236 21.83 -4.75 35.46
CA TRP A 236 22.55 -3.51 35.49
C TRP A 236 23.32 -3.25 34.21
N HIS A 237 23.21 -2.02 33.70
CA HIS A 237 23.80 -1.57 32.44
C HIS A 237 24.77 -0.43 32.64
N VAL A 238 25.72 -0.30 31.73
CA VAL A 238 26.40 0.93 31.40
C VAL A 238 26.21 1.21 29.92
N ILE A 239 25.91 2.45 29.56
CA ILE A 239 25.61 2.90 28.19
C ILE A 239 26.69 3.88 27.76
N LYS A 240 27.09 3.80 26.48
CA LYS A 240 27.82 4.85 25.79
C LYS A 240 26.98 5.32 24.61
N VAL A 241 26.61 6.60 24.59
CA VAL A 241 25.93 7.21 23.43
C VAL A 241 26.99 7.51 22.37
N GLU A 242 26.81 6.99 21.18
CA GLU A 242 27.70 7.24 20.05
C GLU A 242 27.21 8.45 19.24
N GLU A 243 25.92 8.48 18.91
CA GLU A 243 25.33 9.48 18.05
C GLU A 243 23.86 9.73 18.40
N LYS A 244 23.36 10.92 18.08
CA LYS A 244 21.94 11.28 18.09
C LYS A 244 21.55 11.85 16.74
N ARG A 245 20.40 11.45 16.22
CA ARG A 245 19.89 11.99 14.97
C ARG A 245 18.37 12.16 15.00
N THR A 246 17.86 12.93 14.07
CA THR A 246 16.47 12.84 13.69
C THR A 246 16.33 11.62 12.79
N LYS A 247 15.34 10.76 13.08
CA LYS A 247 15.04 9.58 12.27
C LYS A 247 14.81 10.00 10.82
N PRO A 248 15.49 9.38 9.86
CA PRO A 248 15.26 9.67 8.46
C PRO A 248 13.80 9.39 8.10
N GLN A 249 13.16 10.35 7.46
CA GLN A 249 11.82 10.14 6.92
C GLN A 249 11.90 9.21 5.71
N PRO A 250 10.96 8.27 5.56
CA PRO A 250 10.94 7.39 4.40
C PRO A 250 10.74 8.22 3.14
N LYS A 251 11.43 7.86 2.05
CA LYS A 251 11.24 8.53 0.77
C LYS A 251 9.89 8.17 0.16
N PHE A 252 9.32 9.09 -0.61
CA PHE A 252 8.03 8.88 -1.29
C PHE A 252 7.99 7.55 -2.06
N GLU A 253 9.03 7.24 -2.84
CA GLU A 253 9.09 6.02 -3.64
C GLU A 253 9.09 4.73 -2.79
N GLU A 254 9.61 4.79 -1.57
CA GLU A 254 9.68 3.64 -0.65
C GLU A 254 8.30 3.30 -0.07
N VAL A 255 7.43 4.30 0.08
CA VAL A 255 6.09 4.18 0.67
C VAL A 255 4.95 4.34 -0.36
N LYS A 256 5.29 4.59 -1.62
CA LYS A 256 4.33 4.80 -2.70
C LYS A 256 3.26 3.70 -2.81
N PRO A 257 3.60 2.38 -2.75
CA PRO A 257 2.58 1.34 -2.81
C PRO A 257 1.56 1.41 -1.67
N GLN A 258 1.99 1.78 -0.46
CA GLN A 258 1.12 1.96 0.70
C GLN A 258 0.22 3.18 0.53
N ILE A 259 0.76 4.27 -0.02
CA ILE A 259 0.00 5.49 -0.33
C ILE A 259 -1.06 5.20 -1.40
N GLU A 260 -0.72 4.50 -2.48
CA GLU A 260 -1.66 4.09 -3.52
C GLU A 260 -2.84 3.27 -2.96
N GLN A 261 -2.54 2.31 -2.09
CA GLN A 261 -3.58 1.53 -1.41
C GLN A 261 -4.46 2.39 -0.50
N TYR A 262 -3.86 3.33 0.22
CA TYR A 262 -4.59 4.23 1.11
C TYR A 262 -5.51 5.16 0.30
N VAL A 263 -4.99 5.84 -0.72
CA VAL A 263 -5.74 6.76 -1.59
C VAL A 263 -6.91 6.04 -2.26
N THR A 264 -6.65 4.84 -2.81
CA THR A 264 -7.68 4.01 -3.44
C THR A 264 -8.81 3.68 -2.45
N ARG A 265 -8.47 3.14 -1.27
CA ARG A 265 -9.46 2.74 -0.26
C ARG A 265 -10.23 3.94 0.28
N LYS A 266 -9.55 5.07 0.49
CA LYS A 266 -10.17 6.32 0.95
C LYS A 266 -11.22 6.79 -0.06
N ALA A 267 -10.87 6.91 -1.34
CA ALA A 267 -11.78 7.36 -2.39
C ALA A 267 -13.00 6.44 -2.54
N GLN A 268 -12.80 5.13 -2.49
CA GLN A 268 -13.88 4.14 -2.51
C GLN A 268 -14.82 4.27 -1.31
N ALA A 269 -14.26 4.41 -0.10
CA ALA A 269 -15.05 4.58 1.12
C ALA A 269 -15.84 5.90 1.13
N GLU A 270 -15.24 6.99 0.69
CA GLU A 270 -15.89 8.30 0.57
C GLU A 270 -17.06 8.25 -0.42
N MET A 271 -16.88 7.62 -1.59
CA MET A 271 -17.96 7.42 -2.54
C MET A 271 -19.12 6.62 -1.95
N VAL A 272 -18.84 5.49 -1.31
CA VAL A 272 -19.88 4.66 -0.69
C VAL A 272 -20.61 5.42 0.42
N THR A 273 -19.86 6.17 1.23
CA THR A 273 -20.42 7.01 2.30
C THR A 273 -21.35 8.08 1.73
N LYS A 274 -20.93 8.76 0.67
CA LYS A 274 -21.76 9.76 -0.02
C LYS A 274 -23.05 9.15 -0.57
N LEU A 275 -22.96 8.04 -1.29
CA LEU A 275 -24.13 7.36 -1.85
C LEU A 275 -25.10 6.87 -0.75
N ARG A 276 -24.58 6.42 0.39
CA ARG A 276 -25.42 6.03 1.54
C ARG A 276 -26.13 7.22 2.17
N ALA A 277 -25.47 8.37 2.24
CA ALA A 277 -26.07 9.58 2.80
C ALA A 277 -27.19 10.14 1.91
N GLU A 278 -27.10 9.95 0.59
CA GLU A 278 -28.12 10.36 -0.38
C GLU A 278 -29.26 9.33 -0.52
N ALA A 279 -29.08 8.10 -0.03
CA ALA A 279 -30.04 7.02 -0.21
C ALA A 279 -31.10 6.98 0.91
N LYS A 280 -32.35 6.68 0.53
CA LYS A 280 -33.39 6.32 1.49
C LYS A 280 -33.34 4.81 1.73
N ILE A 281 -32.83 4.39 2.89
CA ILE A 281 -32.73 2.97 3.27
C ILE A 281 -33.80 2.67 4.35
N GLU A 282 -34.83 1.94 3.97
CA GLU A 282 -35.87 1.48 4.87
C GLU A 282 -35.62 0.00 5.23
N LYS A 283 -35.56 -0.29 6.53
CA LYS A 283 -35.32 -1.66 7.05
C LYS A 283 -36.63 -2.20 7.67
N PHE A 284 -37.04 -3.36 7.20
CA PHE A 284 -38.30 -4.00 7.67
C PHE A 284 -38.04 -5.18 8.62
N TYR A 285 -36.89 -5.19 9.28
CA TYR A 285 -36.48 -6.15 10.31
C TYR A 285 -35.93 -5.41 11.53
N LYS A 286 -36.05 -6.06 12.73
CA LYS A 286 -35.46 -5.51 13.95
C LYS A 286 -33.93 -5.61 13.83
N THR A 287 -33.25 -4.48 13.96
CA THR A 287 -31.81 -4.45 14.18
C THR A 287 -31.56 -4.49 15.68
N GLU A 288 -30.86 -5.50 16.18
CA GLU A 288 -30.23 -5.33 17.48
C GLU A 288 -29.20 -4.19 17.32
N ALA A 289 -29.24 -3.24 18.25
CA ALA A 289 -28.23 -2.19 18.28
C ALA A 289 -26.84 -2.88 18.33
N PRO A 290 -25.84 -2.41 17.56
CA PRO A 290 -24.50 -2.95 17.71
C PRO A 290 -24.12 -2.85 19.19
N ALA A 291 -23.67 -3.97 19.77
CA ALA A 291 -23.14 -3.97 21.12
C ALA A 291 -22.06 -2.90 21.19
N ASP A 292 -22.21 -1.97 22.14
CA ASP A 292 -21.23 -0.93 22.36
C ASP A 292 -19.89 -1.59 22.71
N PRO A 293 -18.84 -1.49 21.91
CA PRO A 293 -17.56 -2.11 22.20
C PRO A 293 -16.89 -1.57 23.46
N ALA A 294 -17.46 -0.52 24.08
CA ALA A 294 -16.97 0.09 25.31
C ALA A 294 -17.72 -0.35 26.58
N ALA A 295 -18.74 -1.25 26.50
CA ALA A 295 -19.42 -1.73 27.69
C ALA A 295 -18.54 -2.78 28.41
N PRO A 296 -18.11 -2.56 29.67
CA PRO A 296 -17.37 -3.56 30.44
C PRO A 296 -18.28 -4.78 30.66
N ALA A 297 -17.71 -5.99 30.43
CA ALA A 297 -18.41 -7.24 30.69
C ALA A 297 -18.93 -7.27 32.12
N ALA A 298 -20.25 -7.52 32.27
CA ALA A 298 -20.87 -7.66 33.57
C ALA A 298 -20.21 -8.85 34.32
N PRO A 299 -19.94 -8.75 35.64
CA PRO A 299 -19.31 -9.84 36.38
C PRO A 299 -20.26 -11.04 36.42
N GLU A 300 -19.76 -12.21 36.02
CA GLU A 300 -20.45 -13.48 36.19
C GLU A 300 -20.74 -13.70 37.68
N LYS A 301 -22.00 -13.84 38.00
CA LYS A 301 -22.43 -14.28 39.33
C LYS A 301 -22.08 -15.77 39.50
N LYS A 302 -21.12 -16.05 40.37
CA LYS A 302 -20.91 -17.41 40.94
C LYS A 302 -22.04 -17.78 41.89
#